data_6f97be86ab60548521fd9bcb84b7a7dc
#
_entry.id   6f97be86ab60548521fd9bcb84b7a7dc
#
_cell.length_a   1.000
_cell.length_b   1.000
_cell.length_c   1.000
_cell.angle_alpha   90.00
_cell.angle_beta   90.00
_cell.angle_gamma   90.00
#
_symmetry.space_group_name_H-M   'P 1'
#
loop_
_entity.id
_entity.type
_entity.pdbx_description
1 polymer ?
#
loop_
_entity_poly.entity_id
_entity_poly.type
_entity_poly.pdbx_seq_one_letter_code
_entity_poly.pdbx_strand_id
1 'polypeptide(L)'
;MKLKELLKNVHIIESTADPDCEISGISYNSKLTKPGDIFVAIKGLTTDGHKFIPMAAENGAAVVLCSMVPQTDIPYILTDDCRRALALISGNFYGNPASEMKMIGITGTSGKTTSSYLIKHILEKKLGAKVGLIGTNGNMIGAEFIHSEMTTPESLELQGLFRRMADAGCTHVVMEVSSHSLEMERVAGIHYDVAEYTNLSQDHLDLHGTMENYARAKKKLFSQCSIACINKDDKWFDFMCEGEICWIKSFSVEKNDADLTAKDIRLNANGVRFAAVCGNELALVRLGIPGLFSVHNALGAISVCMSLGVSLADCAEALESAKGVKGRVELVPTDGDYSIVIDYSHKPDALENVLKTLRPVTKGRLIALFGCGGDRDKAKRPIMGAIAADNADLVIVTSDNPRTEEPEEIIREIVEGMKNKRTPKKVICDRVEAIHWAIDNAASGDVILLAGKGHEDYQVVGHEKHHMDEREIVAEWLEKRKHAVK
;
A
#
# COMPACT_ATOMS: atom_id res chain seq x y z
N MET A 1 31.61 -7.43 10.37
CA MET A 1 31.88 -7.53 8.90
C MET A 1 32.96 -6.54 8.53
N LYS A 2 33.91 -6.91 7.66
CA LYS A 2 34.92 -5.95 7.18
C LYS A 2 34.33 -4.86 6.32
N LEU A 3 34.82 -3.62 6.47
CA LEU A 3 34.32 -2.46 5.73
C LEU A 3 34.36 -2.68 4.20
N LYS A 4 35.43 -3.26 3.66
CA LYS A 4 35.54 -3.57 2.21
C LYS A 4 34.46 -4.51 1.69
N GLU A 5 33.98 -5.44 2.51
CA GLU A 5 32.89 -6.36 2.16
C GLU A 5 31.55 -5.63 2.20
N LEU A 6 31.37 -4.76 3.20
CA LEU A 6 30.18 -3.94 3.35
C LEU A 6 30.01 -2.96 2.17
N LEU A 7 31.11 -2.41 1.65
CA LEU A 7 31.12 -1.41 0.57
C LEU A 7 31.08 -2.01 -0.84
N LYS A 8 30.90 -3.32 -0.98
CA LYS A 8 30.82 -3.95 -2.29
C LYS A 8 29.70 -3.34 -3.15
N ASN A 9 30.01 -2.97 -4.38
CA ASN A 9 29.13 -2.30 -5.34
C ASN A 9 28.70 -0.86 -4.98
N VAL A 10 29.23 -0.27 -3.92
CA VAL A 10 29.03 1.16 -3.59
C VAL A 10 29.99 2.00 -4.43
N HIS A 11 29.49 3.08 -5.04
CA HIS A 11 30.33 4.06 -5.72
C HIS A 11 31.04 4.94 -4.66
N ILE A 12 32.36 4.85 -4.60
CA ILE A 12 33.21 5.58 -3.64
C ILE A 12 34.02 6.62 -4.40
N ILE A 13 33.90 7.88 -3.99
CA ILE A 13 34.68 9.00 -4.54
C ILE A 13 36.02 9.07 -3.79
N GLU A 14 35.99 8.99 -2.46
CA GLU A 14 37.14 9.08 -1.58
C GLU A 14 36.90 8.27 -0.29
N SER A 15 37.96 7.75 0.32
CA SER A 15 37.90 7.08 1.63
C SER A 15 39.14 7.35 2.42
N THR A 16 38.97 7.73 3.71
CA THR A 16 40.04 7.81 4.71
C THR A 16 40.01 6.64 5.70
N ALA A 17 38.99 5.79 5.58
CA ALA A 17 38.77 4.65 6.47
C ALA A 17 39.65 3.44 6.09
N ASP A 18 40.09 2.67 7.07
CA ASP A 18 40.76 1.40 6.84
C ASP A 18 39.78 0.38 6.27
N PRO A 19 39.98 -0.17 5.03
CA PRO A 19 39.10 -1.13 4.41
C PRO A 19 38.96 -2.44 5.20
N ASP A 20 39.87 -2.76 6.06
CA ASP A 20 39.85 -3.96 6.91
C ASP A 20 39.29 -3.70 8.34
N CYS A 21 38.84 -2.47 8.65
CA CYS A 21 38.18 -2.21 9.92
C CYS A 21 36.87 -3.02 10.03
N GLU A 22 36.55 -3.45 11.26
CA GLU A 22 35.34 -4.22 11.56
C GLU A 22 34.18 -3.26 11.80
N ILE A 23 33.06 -3.48 11.07
CA ILE A 23 31.80 -2.77 11.25
C ILE A 23 30.80 -3.70 11.93
N SER A 24 30.26 -3.24 13.08
CA SER A 24 29.30 -4.01 13.89
C SER A 24 27.84 -3.79 13.51
N GLY A 25 27.49 -2.64 12.89
CA GLY A 25 26.15 -2.28 12.51
C GLY A 25 26.11 -1.10 11.56
N ILE A 26 24.91 -0.74 11.14
CA ILE A 26 24.62 0.41 10.27
C ILE A 26 23.62 1.30 11.00
N SER A 27 23.84 2.60 10.98
CA SER A 27 22.89 3.59 11.48
C SER A 27 22.76 4.77 10.53
N TYR A 28 21.58 5.36 10.43
CA TYR A 28 21.30 6.63 9.75
C TYR A 28 20.55 7.61 10.68
N ASN A 29 20.41 7.22 11.96
CA ASN A 29 19.92 8.07 13.05
C ASN A 29 21.01 8.15 14.11
N SER A 30 21.61 9.34 14.27
CA SER A 30 22.73 9.55 15.18
C SER A 30 22.43 9.18 16.64
N LYS A 31 21.16 9.31 17.08
CA LYS A 31 20.73 8.93 18.44
C LYS A 31 20.73 7.41 18.67
N LEU A 32 20.66 6.62 17.60
CA LEU A 32 20.63 5.16 17.64
C LEU A 32 21.98 4.54 17.27
N THR A 33 22.96 5.38 16.90
CA THR A 33 24.34 4.94 16.58
C THR A 33 24.98 4.29 17.80
N LYS A 34 25.62 3.16 17.56
CA LYS A 34 26.36 2.38 18.58
C LYS A 34 27.84 2.30 18.25
N PRO A 35 28.70 2.00 19.25
CA PRO A 35 30.12 1.80 19.01
C PRO A 35 30.38 0.73 17.93
N GLY A 36 31.22 1.09 16.94
CA GLY A 36 31.55 0.23 15.81
C GLY A 36 30.60 0.29 14.63
N ASP A 37 29.54 1.09 14.69
CA ASP A 37 28.61 1.28 13.53
C ASP A 37 29.26 2.13 12.43
N ILE A 38 28.83 1.91 11.19
CA ILE A 38 28.93 2.91 10.13
C ILE A 38 27.70 3.83 10.19
N PHE A 39 27.91 5.13 10.33
CA PHE A 39 26.84 6.13 10.28
C PHE A 39 26.68 6.65 8.86
N VAL A 40 25.46 6.60 8.30
CA VAL A 40 25.15 7.12 6.96
C VAL A 40 24.46 8.47 7.07
N ALA A 41 25.13 9.52 6.62
CA ALA A 41 24.63 10.88 6.65
C ALA A 41 23.69 11.16 5.45
N ILE A 42 22.40 10.92 5.63
CA ILE A 42 21.39 11.10 4.58
C ILE A 42 20.86 12.52 4.58
N LYS A 43 20.80 13.17 3.42
CA LYS A 43 20.04 14.40 3.22
C LYS A 43 18.55 14.06 3.12
N GLY A 44 17.79 14.37 4.17
CA GLY A 44 16.33 14.19 4.22
C GLY A 44 15.57 15.35 3.56
N LEU A 45 14.25 15.23 3.46
CA LEU A 45 13.37 16.29 2.94
C LEU A 45 13.32 17.50 3.87
N THR A 46 13.38 17.29 5.17
CA THR A 46 13.26 18.35 6.20
C THR A 46 14.57 18.63 6.94
N THR A 47 15.48 17.66 6.98
CA THR A 47 16.69 17.74 7.78
C THR A 47 17.86 17.07 7.05
N ASP A 48 19.04 17.69 7.15
CA ASP A 48 20.28 17.15 6.58
C ASP A 48 21.02 16.35 7.65
N GLY A 49 21.21 15.04 7.42
CA GLY A 49 21.91 14.11 8.31
C GLY A 49 23.38 14.45 8.55
N HIS A 50 24.03 15.20 7.65
CA HIS A 50 25.44 15.62 7.82
C HIS A 50 25.65 16.48 9.09
N LYS A 51 24.63 17.22 9.54
CA LYS A 51 24.67 17.99 10.78
C LYS A 51 24.84 17.14 12.03
N PHE A 52 24.53 15.85 11.95
CA PHE A 52 24.56 14.94 13.07
C PHE A 52 25.80 14.02 13.08
N ILE A 53 26.74 14.23 12.15
CA ILE A 53 28.02 13.50 12.14
C ILE A 53 28.79 13.64 13.47
N PRO A 54 28.92 14.84 14.08
CA PRO A 54 29.60 14.96 15.37
C PRO A 54 28.95 14.08 16.45
N MET A 55 27.62 14.08 16.56
CA MET A 55 26.87 13.25 17.52
C MET A 55 27.09 11.76 17.25
N ALA A 56 27.09 11.34 15.99
CA ALA A 56 27.34 9.94 15.64
C ALA A 56 28.78 9.51 16.04
N ALA A 57 29.76 10.39 15.85
CA ALA A 57 31.12 10.17 16.29
C ALA A 57 31.22 10.06 17.82
N GLU A 58 30.56 10.95 18.56
CA GLU A 58 30.48 10.90 20.04
C GLU A 58 29.82 9.60 20.51
N ASN A 59 28.82 9.08 19.78
CA ASN A 59 28.19 7.81 20.09
C ASN A 59 28.99 6.58 19.64
N GLY A 60 30.19 6.78 19.08
CA GLY A 60 31.16 5.73 18.78
C GLY A 60 31.04 5.14 17.37
N ALA A 61 30.48 5.87 16.40
CA ALA A 61 30.57 5.46 15.00
C ALA A 61 32.06 5.23 14.62
N ALA A 62 32.33 4.09 13.97
CA ALA A 62 33.68 3.77 13.52
C ALA A 62 34.03 4.51 12.22
N VAL A 63 33.03 4.69 11.34
CA VAL A 63 33.18 5.31 10.03
C VAL A 63 31.89 6.08 9.71
N VAL A 64 32.03 7.15 8.93
CA VAL A 64 30.89 7.90 8.38
C VAL A 64 30.82 7.74 6.86
N LEU A 65 29.66 7.44 6.30
CA LEU A 65 29.38 7.53 4.88
C LEU A 65 28.59 8.81 4.61
N CYS A 66 29.12 9.67 3.75
CA CYS A 66 28.61 11.04 3.55
C CYS A 66 28.81 11.51 2.11
N SER A 67 28.13 12.60 1.72
CA SER A 67 28.28 13.26 0.42
C SER A 67 29.09 14.55 0.46
N MET A 68 29.57 14.93 1.65
CA MET A 68 30.46 16.09 1.89
C MET A 68 31.49 15.69 2.93
N VAL A 69 32.72 16.16 2.75
CA VAL A 69 33.83 15.92 3.71
C VAL A 69 33.41 16.43 5.10
N PRO A 70 33.42 15.58 6.13
CA PRO A 70 33.02 15.97 7.48
C PRO A 70 34.05 16.94 8.11
N GLN A 71 33.57 17.79 9.03
CA GLN A 71 34.42 18.73 9.78
C GLN A 71 35.01 18.12 11.07
N THR A 72 34.94 16.80 11.22
CA THR A 72 35.39 16.02 12.37
C THR A 72 36.48 15.05 11.92
N ASP A 73 37.40 14.68 12.85
CA ASP A 73 38.49 13.73 12.56
C ASP A 73 38.04 12.26 12.49
N ILE A 74 36.74 12.00 12.23
CA ILE A 74 36.25 10.65 12.07
C ILE A 74 36.61 10.10 10.67
N PRO A 75 37.01 8.83 10.54
CA PRO A 75 37.22 8.20 9.25
C PRO A 75 35.92 8.26 8.42
N TYR A 76 36.04 8.62 7.13
CA TYR A 76 34.87 8.79 6.28
C TYR A 76 35.01 8.12 4.91
N ILE A 77 33.87 7.92 4.29
CA ILE A 77 33.69 7.47 2.92
C ILE A 77 32.82 8.50 2.20
N LEU A 78 33.34 9.09 1.14
CA LEU A 78 32.64 10.05 0.31
C LEU A 78 31.95 9.32 -0.86
N THR A 79 30.66 9.54 -1.02
CA THR A 79 29.84 9.04 -2.14
C THR A 79 28.94 10.14 -2.68
N ASP A 80 28.52 10.01 -3.92
CA ASP A 80 27.56 10.94 -4.57
C ASP A 80 26.12 10.73 -4.10
N ASP A 81 25.76 9.50 -3.71
CA ASP A 81 24.39 9.14 -3.27
C ASP A 81 24.39 8.29 -2.00
N CYS A 82 24.25 8.96 -0.84
CA CYS A 82 24.18 8.29 0.47
C CYS A 82 22.95 7.40 0.62
N ARG A 83 21.84 7.68 -0.07
CA ARG A 83 20.62 6.84 0.02
C ARG A 83 20.81 5.52 -0.72
N ARG A 84 21.31 5.60 -1.95
CA ARG A 84 21.66 4.41 -2.73
C ARG A 84 22.75 3.60 -2.01
N ALA A 85 23.74 4.28 -1.46
CA ALA A 85 24.80 3.63 -0.69
C ALA A 85 24.22 2.90 0.54
N LEU A 86 23.29 3.53 1.29
CA LEU A 86 22.61 2.87 2.43
C LEU A 86 21.90 1.59 1.98
N ALA A 87 21.20 1.62 0.86
CA ALA A 87 20.49 0.44 0.35
C ALA A 87 21.47 -0.71 0.04
N LEU A 88 22.58 -0.41 -0.64
CA LEU A 88 23.58 -1.41 -1.01
C LEU A 88 24.31 -1.98 0.19
N ILE A 89 24.78 -1.13 1.12
CA ILE A 89 25.45 -1.62 2.32
C ILE A 89 24.52 -2.40 3.24
N SER A 90 23.25 -2.03 3.31
CA SER A 90 22.24 -2.80 4.07
C SER A 90 22.06 -4.19 3.48
N GLY A 91 21.96 -4.29 2.14
CA GLY A 91 21.93 -5.58 1.44
C GLY A 91 23.17 -6.42 1.78
N ASN A 92 24.36 -5.85 1.62
CA ASN A 92 25.61 -6.54 1.92
C ASN A 92 25.71 -6.98 3.38
N PHE A 93 25.29 -6.13 4.33
CA PHE A 93 25.31 -6.42 5.76
C PHE A 93 24.47 -7.65 6.12
N TYR A 94 23.28 -7.76 5.52
CA TYR A 94 22.37 -8.88 5.75
C TYR A 94 22.60 -10.07 4.78
N GLY A 95 23.66 -10.03 3.95
CA GLY A 95 24.02 -11.11 3.02
C GLY A 95 23.13 -11.17 1.77
N ASN A 96 22.55 -10.05 1.34
CA ASN A 96 21.71 -9.92 0.15
C ASN A 96 20.52 -10.91 0.13
N PRO A 97 19.68 -10.94 1.18
CA PRO A 97 18.66 -11.98 1.36
C PRO A 97 17.58 -11.96 0.26
N ALA A 98 17.37 -10.84 -0.43
CA ALA A 98 16.46 -10.77 -1.57
C ALA A 98 16.84 -11.73 -2.70
N SER A 99 18.13 -12.08 -2.87
CA SER A 99 18.59 -13.03 -3.88
C SER A 99 18.27 -14.50 -3.57
N GLU A 100 17.83 -14.79 -2.35
CA GLU A 100 17.48 -16.14 -1.89
C GLU A 100 15.99 -16.45 -2.14
N MET A 101 15.19 -15.47 -2.55
CA MET A 101 13.73 -15.57 -2.71
C MET A 101 13.30 -15.02 -4.06
N LYS A 102 12.13 -15.44 -4.54
CA LYS A 102 11.48 -14.81 -5.70
C LYS A 102 10.86 -13.48 -5.27
N MET A 103 11.35 -12.39 -5.85
CA MET A 103 10.94 -11.04 -5.50
C MET A 103 9.86 -10.52 -6.44
N ILE A 104 8.74 -10.07 -5.90
CA ILE A 104 7.62 -9.49 -6.64
C ILE A 104 7.40 -8.06 -6.16
N GLY A 105 7.52 -7.08 -7.06
CA GLY A 105 7.31 -5.67 -6.76
C GLY A 105 6.02 -5.13 -7.40
N ILE A 106 5.19 -4.43 -6.64
CA ILE A 106 3.93 -3.86 -7.15
C ILE A 106 3.95 -2.35 -7.00
N THR A 107 3.80 -1.63 -8.12
CA THR A 107 3.70 -0.18 -8.11
C THR A 107 2.40 0.29 -8.79
N GLY A 108 2.02 1.53 -8.51
CA GLY A 108 0.81 2.19 -9.01
C GLY A 108 0.25 3.17 -7.98
N THR A 109 -0.79 3.92 -8.32
CA THR A 109 -1.47 4.79 -7.36
C THR A 109 -2.39 3.99 -6.46
N SER A 110 -3.28 3.21 -7.04
CA SER A 110 -4.28 2.38 -6.35
C SER A 110 -4.10 0.90 -6.70
N GLY A 111 -4.69 -0.01 -5.90
CA GLY A 111 -4.72 -1.45 -6.19
C GLY A 111 -3.54 -2.26 -5.62
N LYS A 112 -2.40 -1.65 -5.30
CA LYS A 112 -1.19 -2.34 -4.81
C LYS A 112 -1.46 -3.33 -3.69
N THR A 113 -2.13 -2.89 -2.64
CA THR A 113 -2.44 -3.73 -1.46
C THR A 113 -3.34 -4.90 -1.85
N THR A 114 -4.38 -4.67 -2.65
CA THR A 114 -5.26 -5.76 -3.09
C THR A 114 -4.51 -6.76 -3.95
N SER A 115 -3.75 -6.30 -4.96
CA SER A 115 -2.91 -7.16 -5.80
C SER A 115 -1.92 -7.98 -4.97
N SER A 116 -1.24 -7.36 -4.00
CA SER A 116 -0.24 -8.07 -3.17
C SER A 116 -0.84 -9.22 -2.36
N TYR A 117 -2.04 -9.02 -1.80
CA TYR A 117 -2.75 -10.09 -1.09
C TYR A 117 -3.28 -11.18 -2.02
N LEU A 118 -3.79 -10.82 -3.22
CA LEU A 118 -4.24 -11.80 -4.22
C LEU A 118 -3.07 -12.65 -4.72
N ILE A 119 -1.92 -12.04 -5.04
CA ILE A 119 -0.70 -12.75 -5.45
C ILE A 119 -0.23 -13.69 -4.34
N LYS A 120 -0.11 -13.19 -3.10
CA LYS A 120 0.25 -14.01 -1.93
C LYS A 120 -0.68 -15.23 -1.82
N HIS A 121 -2.00 -15.01 -1.89
CA HIS A 121 -2.99 -16.06 -1.77
C HIS A 121 -2.85 -17.14 -2.87
N ILE A 122 -2.66 -16.74 -4.14
CA ILE A 122 -2.47 -17.67 -5.25
C ILE A 122 -1.20 -18.50 -5.05
N LEU A 123 -0.07 -17.86 -4.73
CA LEU A 123 1.22 -18.55 -4.55
C LEU A 123 1.19 -19.53 -3.37
N GLU A 124 0.62 -19.14 -2.23
CA GLU A 124 0.49 -20.01 -1.07
C GLU A 124 -0.41 -21.22 -1.37
N LYS A 125 -1.54 -20.97 -2.07
CA LYS A 125 -2.53 -22.01 -2.33
C LYS A 125 -2.10 -23.02 -3.41
N LYS A 126 -1.41 -22.55 -4.45
CA LYS A 126 -1.09 -23.36 -5.64
C LYS A 126 0.34 -23.88 -5.66
N LEU A 127 1.29 -23.17 -5.08
CA LEU A 127 2.68 -23.61 -4.99
C LEU A 127 3.04 -24.17 -3.60
N GLY A 128 2.15 -24.07 -2.60
CA GLY A 128 2.50 -24.36 -1.20
C GLY A 128 3.62 -23.45 -0.67
N ALA A 129 3.83 -22.30 -1.31
CA ALA A 129 4.91 -21.38 -0.98
C ALA A 129 4.68 -20.73 0.38
N LYS A 130 5.73 -20.52 1.17
CA LYS A 130 5.68 -19.56 2.29
C LYS A 130 6.03 -18.19 1.73
N VAL A 131 5.08 -17.26 1.79
CA VAL A 131 5.19 -15.95 1.16
C VAL A 131 5.37 -14.85 2.20
N GLY A 132 6.43 -14.04 2.05
CA GLY A 132 6.59 -12.75 2.73
C GLY A 132 5.73 -11.69 2.04
N LEU A 133 5.11 -10.79 2.81
CA LEU A 133 4.36 -9.64 2.28
C LEU A 133 4.85 -8.37 2.95
N ILE A 134 5.06 -7.31 2.16
CA ILE A 134 5.44 -5.98 2.65
C ILE A 134 4.48 -4.97 2.03
N GLY A 135 3.77 -4.21 2.89
CA GLY A 135 2.79 -3.26 2.36
C GLY A 135 2.14 -2.35 3.37
N THR A 136 1.19 -1.58 2.89
CA THR A 136 0.50 -0.52 3.63
C THR A 136 -0.24 -1.05 4.86
N ASN A 137 -0.82 -2.24 4.77
CA ASN A 137 -1.57 -2.84 5.89
C ASN A 137 -0.64 -3.55 6.91
N GLY A 138 0.67 -3.41 6.79
CA GLY A 138 1.68 -4.10 7.59
C GLY A 138 2.43 -5.15 6.79
N ASN A 139 3.37 -5.81 7.44
CA ASN A 139 4.21 -6.85 6.84
C ASN A 139 3.79 -8.22 7.35
N MET A 140 4.06 -9.28 6.58
CA MET A 140 3.75 -10.65 6.98
C MET A 140 4.89 -11.60 6.64
N ILE A 141 5.14 -12.57 7.51
CA ILE A 141 6.02 -13.72 7.26
C ILE A 141 5.15 -14.99 7.29
N GLY A 142 4.68 -15.43 6.11
CA GLY A 142 3.60 -16.40 6.05
C GLY A 142 2.33 -15.87 6.71
N ALA A 143 1.93 -16.44 7.86
CA ALA A 143 0.77 -16.01 8.64
C ALA A 143 1.12 -15.02 9.79
N GLU A 144 2.40 -14.86 10.14
CA GLU A 144 2.84 -13.92 11.18
C GLU A 144 2.68 -12.49 10.70
N PHE A 145 1.95 -11.68 11.46
CA PHE A 145 1.77 -10.24 11.16
C PHE A 145 2.80 -9.39 11.90
N ILE A 146 3.36 -8.40 11.20
CA ILE A 146 4.34 -7.44 11.72
C ILE A 146 3.84 -6.04 11.39
N HIS A 147 3.61 -5.23 12.40
CA HIS A 147 3.19 -3.84 12.21
C HIS A 147 4.22 -3.05 11.38
N SER A 148 3.74 -2.16 10.52
CA SER A 148 4.58 -1.27 9.71
C SER A 148 3.98 0.12 9.67
N GLU A 149 4.84 1.14 9.80
CA GLU A 149 4.42 2.54 9.68
C GLU A 149 4.48 3.07 8.24
N MET A 150 5.18 2.35 7.37
CA MET A 150 5.41 2.74 5.98
C MET A 150 5.03 1.61 5.02
N THR A 151 4.44 1.99 3.88
CA THR A 151 4.15 1.04 2.78
C THR A 151 5.39 0.28 2.32
N THR A 152 6.51 0.97 2.24
CA THR A 152 7.83 0.42 1.89
C THR A 152 8.82 0.97 2.92
N PRO A 153 9.39 0.13 3.80
CA PRO A 153 10.36 0.54 4.82
C PRO A 153 11.61 1.22 4.25
N GLU A 154 12.41 1.87 5.11
CA GLU A 154 13.76 2.31 4.74
C GLU A 154 14.68 1.12 4.48
N SER A 155 15.76 1.35 3.75
CA SER A 155 16.61 0.27 3.21
C SER A 155 17.13 -0.69 4.27
N LEU A 156 17.56 -0.17 5.43
CA LEU A 156 18.12 -0.98 6.51
C LEU A 156 17.07 -1.93 7.11
N GLU A 157 15.90 -1.41 7.43
CA GLU A 157 14.78 -2.16 7.97
C GLU A 157 14.25 -3.17 6.94
N LEU A 158 14.21 -2.76 5.67
CA LEU A 158 13.77 -3.60 4.56
C LEU A 158 14.66 -4.82 4.38
N GLN A 159 15.98 -4.65 4.37
CA GLN A 159 16.93 -5.77 4.24
C GLN A 159 16.93 -6.67 5.48
N GLY A 160 16.79 -6.09 6.67
CA GLY A 160 16.59 -6.85 7.91
C GLY A 160 15.32 -7.70 7.88
N LEU A 161 14.22 -7.16 7.30
CA LEU A 161 12.96 -7.88 7.12
C LEU A 161 13.11 -9.02 6.10
N PHE A 162 13.81 -8.80 4.98
CA PHE A 162 14.11 -9.85 4.01
C PHE A 162 14.94 -10.98 4.64
N ARG A 163 15.93 -10.65 5.49
CA ARG A 163 16.71 -11.68 6.19
C ARG A 163 15.80 -12.54 7.09
N ARG A 164 14.92 -11.90 7.87
CA ARG A 164 13.93 -12.61 8.69
C ARG A 164 13.01 -13.50 7.84
N MET A 165 12.58 -13.03 6.67
CA MET A 165 11.74 -13.81 5.74
C MET A 165 12.49 -15.03 5.19
N ALA A 166 13.74 -14.85 4.75
CA ALA A 166 14.56 -15.93 4.24
C ALA A 166 14.86 -16.97 5.33
N ASP A 167 15.26 -16.54 6.53
CA ASP A 167 15.51 -17.42 7.69
C ASP A 167 14.25 -18.18 8.13
N ALA A 168 13.08 -17.58 7.97
CA ALA A 168 11.80 -18.22 8.21
C ALA A 168 11.38 -19.18 7.10
N GLY A 169 12.16 -19.32 6.02
CA GLY A 169 11.89 -20.21 4.90
C GLY A 169 10.87 -19.66 3.89
N CYS A 170 10.70 -18.33 3.80
CA CYS A 170 9.94 -17.76 2.70
C CYS A 170 10.67 -18.03 1.37
N THR A 171 9.92 -18.47 0.38
CA THR A 171 10.43 -18.71 -0.98
C THR A 171 10.08 -17.56 -1.94
N HIS A 172 9.09 -16.78 -1.59
CA HIS A 172 8.60 -15.63 -2.36
C HIS A 172 8.37 -14.43 -1.44
N VAL A 173 8.59 -13.23 -1.97
CA VAL A 173 8.24 -11.98 -1.30
C VAL A 173 7.43 -11.11 -2.25
N VAL A 174 6.25 -10.71 -1.82
CA VAL A 174 5.39 -9.75 -2.54
C VAL A 174 5.43 -8.44 -1.79
N MET A 175 5.84 -7.37 -2.48
CA MET A 175 5.95 -6.07 -1.81
C MET A 175 5.34 -4.92 -2.60
N GLU A 176 4.67 -4.02 -1.89
CA GLU A 176 4.26 -2.74 -2.43
C GLU A 176 5.48 -1.82 -2.54
N VAL A 177 5.76 -1.34 -3.77
CA VAL A 177 6.86 -0.43 -4.06
C VAL A 177 6.27 0.96 -4.34
N SER A 178 6.35 1.83 -3.35
CA SER A 178 5.84 3.19 -3.44
C SER A 178 6.73 4.06 -4.34
N SER A 179 6.18 5.12 -4.94
CA SER A 179 6.98 6.09 -5.70
C SER A 179 8.02 6.79 -4.83
N HIS A 180 7.69 7.01 -3.54
CA HIS A 180 8.62 7.55 -2.55
C HIS A 180 9.82 6.63 -2.35
N SER A 181 9.60 5.31 -2.22
CA SER A 181 10.69 4.35 -2.04
C SER A 181 11.63 4.27 -3.25
N LEU A 182 11.06 4.40 -4.46
CA LEU A 182 11.83 4.45 -5.70
C LEU A 182 12.61 5.76 -5.85
N GLU A 183 12.00 6.89 -5.50
CA GLU A 183 12.67 8.19 -5.56
C GLU A 183 13.75 8.34 -4.47
N MET A 184 13.50 7.78 -3.29
CA MET A 184 14.42 7.81 -2.16
C MET A 184 15.40 6.63 -2.15
N GLU A 185 15.56 5.90 -3.26
CA GLU A 185 16.50 4.78 -3.43
C GLU A 185 16.39 3.67 -2.36
N ARG A 186 15.24 3.54 -1.67
CA ARG A 186 15.06 2.55 -0.58
C ARG A 186 15.16 1.10 -1.06
N VAL A 187 14.84 0.88 -2.33
CA VAL A 187 14.83 -0.43 -2.98
C VAL A 187 15.99 -0.62 -3.97
N ALA A 188 16.98 0.27 -3.93
CA ALA A 188 18.15 0.15 -4.80
C ALA A 188 18.91 -1.15 -4.53
N GLY A 189 19.38 -1.80 -5.59
CA GLY A 189 20.10 -3.07 -5.52
C GLY A 189 19.21 -4.31 -5.36
N ILE A 190 17.89 -4.17 -5.24
CA ILE A 190 16.96 -5.29 -5.26
C ILE A 190 16.63 -5.60 -6.73
N HIS A 191 16.75 -6.87 -7.12
CA HIS A 191 16.24 -7.37 -8.39
C HIS A 191 14.89 -8.05 -8.18
N TYR A 192 13.90 -7.71 -9.00
CA TYR A 192 12.57 -8.32 -8.96
C TYR A 192 12.43 -9.35 -10.09
N ASP A 193 11.98 -10.57 -9.77
CA ASP A 193 11.64 -11.56 -10.80
C ASP A 193 10.46 -11.05 -11.65
N VAL A 194 9.44 -10.48 -10.97
CA VAL A 194 8.27 -9.90 -11.63
C VAL A 194 7.90 -8.58 -10.98
N ALA A 195 7.56 -7.57 -11.78
CA ALA A 195 6.99 -6.32 -11.33
C ALA A 195 5.57 -6.11 -11.90
N GLU A 196 4.66 -5.52 -11.12
CA GLU A 196 3.31 -5.16 -11.56
C GLU A 196 3.15 -3.64 -11.58
N TYR A 197 2.51 -3.12 -12.66
CA TYR A 197 1.99 -1.78 -12.73
C TYR A 197 0.46 -1.80 -12.77
N THR A 198 -0.16 -1.21 -11.75
CA THR A 198 -1.62 -1.20 -11.64
C THR A 198 -2.26 -0.01 -12.38
N ASN A 199 -1.89 1.23 -12.05
CA ASN A 199 -2.42 2.46 -12.63
C ASN A 199 -1.68 3.70 -12.14
N LEU A 200 -1.94 4.86 -12.79
CA LEU A 200 -1.47 6.17 -12.33
C LEU A 200 -2.59 7.22 -12.40
N SER A 201 -3.00 7.71 -11.24
CA SER A 201 -3.87 8.87 -11.08
C SER A 201 -3.18 9.93 -10.21
N GLN A 202 -3.75 11.12 -10.13
CA GLN A 202 -3.16 12.23 -9.39
C GLN A 202 -3.02 11.90 -7.90
N ASP A 203 -1.78 11.86 -7.43
CA ASP A 203 -1.41 11.70 -6.02
C ASP A 203 0.05 12.17 -5.84
N HIS A 204 0.47 12.48 -4.62
CA HIS A 204 1.86 12.77 -4.25
C HIS A 204 2.55 13.85 -5.11
N LEU A 205 1.81 14.84 -5.64
CA LEU A 205 2.39 15.95 -6.40
C LEU A 205 3.15 16.93 -5.51
N ASP A 206 2.95 16.90 -4.22
CA ASP A 206 3.76 17.59 -3.20
C ASP A 206 5.24 17.15 -3.26
N LEU A 207 5.51 15.87 -3.56
CA LEU A 207 6.86 15.34 -3.74
C LEU A 207 7.33 15.42 -5.19
N HIS A 208 6.47 14.99 -6.14
CA HIS A 208 6.90 14.79 -7.53
C HIS A 208 6.74 16.05 -8.40
N GLY A 209 5.95 17.03 -7.98
CA GLY A 209 5.64 18.27 -8.71
C GLY A 209 4.72 18.07 -9.90
N THR A 210 5.00 17.10 -10.79
CA THR A 210 4.20 16.82 -12.00
C THR A 210 3.82 15.34 -12.11
N MET A 211 2.80 15.05 -12.94
CA MET A 211 2.39 13.68 -13.23
C MET A 211 3.46 12.91 -14.00
N GLU A 212 4.22 13.57 -14.86
CA GLU A 212 5.33 12.98 -15.60
C GLU A 212 6.47 12.54 -14.68
N ASN A 213 6.84 13.36 -13.68
CA ASN A 213 7.83 12.98 -12.68
C ASN A 213 7.33 11.83 -11.82
N TYR A 214 6.04 11.83 -11.46
CA TYR A 214 5.42 10.75 -10.71
C TYR A 214 5.41 9.43 -11.52
N ALA A 215 5.11 9.49 -12.82
CA ALA A 215 5.22 8.34 -13.72
C ALA A 215 6.67 7.85 -13.84
N ARG A 216 7.63 8.76 -14.00
CA ARG A 216 9.08 8.45 -14.09
C ARG A 216 9.58 7.78 -12.80
N ALA A 217 9.16 8.25 -11.65
CA ALA A 217 9.52 7.64 -10.37
C ALA A 217 9.05 6.18 -10.29
N LYS A 218 7.79 5.88 -10.69
CA LYS A 218 7.28 4.49 -10.70
C LYS A 218 7.96 3.61 -11.74
N LYS A 219 8.28 4.17 -12.90
CA LYS A 219 8.97 3.47 -14.00
C LYS A 219 10.32 2.92 -13.58
N LYS A 220 11.02 3.52 -12.60
CA LYS A 220 12.30 3.01 -12.07
C LYS A 220 12.21 1.54 -11.62
N LEU A 221 11.03 1.05 -11.22
CA LEU A 221 10.85 -0.35 -10.84
C LEU A 221 11.14 -1.31 -11.99
N PHE A 222 10.78 -0.93 -13.23
CA PHE A 222 10.90 -1.83 -14.38
C PHE A 222 12.34 -1.98 -14.88
N SER A 223 13.23 -1.04 -14.57
CA SER A 223 14.67 -1.20 -14.79
C SER A 223 15.33 -2.17 -13.78
N GLN A 224 14.61 -2.61 -12.78
CA GLN A 224 15.06 -3.53 -11.72
C GLN A 224 14.35 -4.88 -11.77
N CYS A 225 13.60 -5.21 -12.83
CA CYS A 225 12.86 -6.46 -12.92
C CYS A 225 13.17 -7.26 -14.19
N SER A 226 12.92 -8.57 -14.15
CA SER A 226 13.01 -9.44 -15.31
C SER A 226 11.74 -9.39 -16.16
N ILE A 227 10.56 -9.39 -15.55
CA ILE A 227 9.26 -9.36 -16.22
C ILE A 227 8.43 -8.23 -15.63
N ALA A 228 7.80 -7.40 -16.47
CA ALA A 228 6.85 -6.37 -16.07
C ALA A 228 5.43 -6.74 -16.55
N CYS A 229 4.49 -6.88 -15.61
CA CYS A 229 3.06 -7.05 -15.87
C CYS A 229 2.38 -5.69 -15.82
N ILE A 230 1.96 -5.15 -16.96
CA ILE A 230 1.53 -3.75 -17.09
C ILE A 230 0.07 -3.65 -17.51
N ASN A 231 -0.70 -2.86 -16.78
CA ASN A 231 -2.10 -2.56 -17.11
C ASN A 231 -2.17 -1.71 -18.39
N LYS A 232 -2.71 -2.31 -19.47
CA LYS A 232 -2.82 -1.68 -20.79
C LYS A 232 -3.96 -0.67 -20.87
N ASP A 233 -4.90 -0.67 -19.93
CA ASP A 233 -6.01 0.28 -19.89
C ASP A 233 -5.61 1.64 -19.32
N ASP A 234 -4.49 1.69 -18.59
CA ASP A 234 -3.98 2.94 -18.05
C ASP A 234 -3.37 3.81 -19.15
N LYS A 235 -3.64 5.12 -19.10
CA LYS A 235 -3.14 6.09 -20.10
C LYS A 235 -1.63 6.23 -20.14
N TRP A 236 -0.91 5.79 -19.09
CA TRP A 236 0.54 5.82 -19.00
C TRP A 236 1.19 4.51 -19.47
N PHE A 237 0.42 3.58 -20.03
CA PHE A 237 0.91 2.28 -20.50
C PHE A 237 2.12 2.42 -21.42
N ASP A 238 2.00 3.21 -22.50
CA ASP A 238 3.07 3.39 -23.49
C ASP A 238 4.33 4.00 -22.84
N PHE A 239 4.15 5.00 -21.97
CA PHE A 239 5.24 5.59 -21.21
C PHE A 239 5.94 4.57 -20.30
N MET A 240 5.19 3.68 -19.64
CA MET A 240 5.76 2.64 -18.78
C MET A 240 6.54 1.58 -19.58
N CYS A 241 6.13 1.32 -20.82
CA CYS A 241 6.78 0.35 -21.71
C CYS A 241 8.00 0.91 -22.48
N GLU A 242 8.12 2.25 -22.58
CA GLU A 242 9.15 2.89 -23.41
C GLU A 242 10.56 2.68 -22.85
N GLY A 243 11.51 2.19 -23.69
CA GLY A 243 12.92 2.05 -23.34
C GLY A 243 13.24 0.99 -22.28
N GLU A 244 12.28 0.15 -21.88
CA GLU A 244 12.52 -0.91 -20.90
C GLU A 244 13.25 -2.11 -21.49
N ILE A 245 14.12 -2.70 -20.69
CA ILE A 245 14.94 -3.88 -21.06
C ILE A 245 14.37 -5.19 -20.52
N CYS A 246 13.25 -5.13 -19.75
CA CYS A 246 12.57 -6.30 -19.20
C CYS A 246 11.53 -6.87 -20.19
N TRP A 247 11.08 -8.09 -19.95
CA TRP A 247 9.98 -8.69 -20.70
C TRP A 247 8.64 -8.08 -20.25
N ILE A 248 7.91 -7.48 -21.20
CA ILE A 248 6.62 -6.86 -20.92
C ILE A 248 5.52 -7.88 -21.19
N LYS A 249 4.61 -8.04 -20.23
CA LYS A 249 3.32 -8.71 -20.35
C LYS A 249 2.21 -7.72 -20.03
N SER A 250 1.23 -7.63 -20.91
CA SER A 250 0.13 -6.70 -20.78
C SER A 250 -1.14 -7.40 -20.29
N PHE A 251 -1.92 -6.71 -19.46
CA PHE A 251 -3.27 -7.16 -19.12
C PHE A 251 -4.28 -6.03 -19.31
N SER A 252 -5.53 -6.39 -19.66
CA SER A 252 -6.57 -5.40 -19.94
C SER A 252 -7.97 -5.93 -19.68
N VAL A 253 -8.83 -5.04 -19.21
CA VAL A 253 -10.26 -5.23 -19.08
C VAL A 253 -11.01 -4.72 -20.33
N GLU A 254 -10.48 -3.69 -20.97
CA GLU A 254 -11.13 -2.98 -22.09
C GLU A 254 -10.60 -3.42 -23.46
N LYS A 255 -9.26 -3.60 -23.59
CA LYS A 255 -8.58 -3.85 -24.87
C LYS A 255 -8.44 -5.34 -25.14
N ASN A 256 -8.62 -5.74 -26.41
CA ASN A 256 -8.57 -7.15 -26.83
C ASN A 256 -7.18 -7.63 -27.22
N ASP A 257 -6.24 -6.73 -27.37
CA ASP A 257 -4.88 -6.95 -27.86
C ASP A 257 -3.85 -6.99 -26.74
N ALA A 258 -4.27 -7.23 -25.50
CA ALA A 258 -3.40 -7.52 -24.38
C ALA A 258 -3.13 -9.03 -24.26
N ASP A 259 -2.00 -9.40 -23.64
CA ASP A 259 -1.62 -10.82 -23.44
C ASP A 259 -2.63 -11.57 -22.55
N LEU A 260 -3.21 -10.86 -21.56
CA LEU A 260 -4.26 -11.38 -20.67
C LEU A 260 -5.44 -10.41 -20.67
N THR A 261 -6.65 -10.90 -20.96
CA THR A 261 -7.86 -10.08 -21.05
C THR A 261 -9.02 -10.63 -20.21
N ALA A 262 -9.92 -9.76 -19.75
CA ALA A 262 -11.17 -10.14 -19.12
C ALA A 262 -12.34 -10.02 -20.11
N LYS A 263 -13.21 -11.02 -20.13
CA LYS A 263 -14.44 -11.05 -20.95
C LYS A 263 -15.65 -11.40 -20.09
N ASP A 264 -16.85 -11.10 -20.57
CA ASP A 264 -18.12 -11.44 -19.91
C ASP A 264 -18.17 -11.01 -18.44
N ILE A 265 -17.72 -9.79 -18.15
CA ILE A 265 -17.62 -9.26 -16.80
C ILE A 265 -19.03 -9.08 -16.21
N ARG A 266 -19.24 -9.65 -15.03
CA ARG A 266 -20.48 -9.51 -14.25
C ARG A 266 -20.13 -8.99 -12.86
N LEU A 267 -20.63 -7.81 -12.54
CA LEU A 267 -20.45 -7.14 -11.26
C LEU A 267 -21.69 -7.33 -10.39
N ASN A 268 -21.51 -7.63 -9.11
CA ASN A 268 -22.57 -7.62 -8.11
C ASN A 268 -22.02 -7.18 -6.74
N ALA A 269 -22.91 -6.95 -5.79
CA ALA A 269 -22.52 -6.45 -4.46
C ALA A 269 -21.62 -7.41 -3.68
N ASN A 270 -21.62 -8.71 -4.01
CA ASN A 270 -20.87 -9.74 -3.29
C ASN A 270 -19.58 -10.15 -4.04
N GLY A 271 -19.26 -9.50 -5.17
CA GLY A 271 -18.05 -9.81 -5.92
C GLY A 271 -18.18 -9.66 -7.43
N VAL A 272 -17.21 -10.25 -8.14
CA VAL A 272 -17.12 -10.19 -9.60
C VAL A 272 -16.97 -11.58 -10.21
N ARG A 273 -17.44 -11.74 -11.46
CA ARG A 273 -17.19 -12.92 -12.30
C ARG A 273 -16.79 -12.46 -13.69
N PHE A 274 -15.79 -13.11 -14.27
CA PHE A 274 -15.34 -12.85 -15.63
C PHE A 274 -14.60 -14.06 -16.20
N ALA A 275 -14.50 -14.13 -17.52
CA ALA A 275 -13.60 -15.06 -18.18
C ALA A 275 -12.24 -14.40 -18.38
N ALA A 276 -11.18 -14.95 -17.80
CA ALA A 276 -9.80 -14.57 -18.09
C ALA A 276 -9.33 -15.34 -19.32
N VAL A 277 -8.78 -14.64 -20.33
CA VAL A 277 -8.34 -15.20 -21.61
C VAL A 277 -6.89 -14.84 -21.86
N CYS A 278 -6.06 -15.86 -22.12
CA CYS A 278 -4.65 -15.73 -22.45
C CYS A 278 -4.34 -16.64 -23.66
N GLY A 279 -4.17 -16.05 -24.85
CA GLY A 279 -4.02 -16.82 -26.09
C GLY A 279 -5.22 -17.72 -26.33
N ASN A 280 -5.00 -19.05 -26.34
CA ASN A 280 -6.06 -20.05 -26.51
C ASN A 280 -6.60 -20.60 -25.18
N GLU A 281 -6.09 -20.15 -24.05
CA GLU A 281 -6.54 -20.57 -22.72
C GLU A 281 -7.65 -19.65 -22.21
N LEU A 282 -8.64 -20.25 -21.54
CA LEU A 282 -9.74 -19.54 -20.89
C LEU A 282 -10.02 -20.16 -19.52
N ALA A 283 -10.16 -19.31 -18.50
CA ALA A 283 -10.61 -19.73 -17.18
C ALA A 283 -11.68 -18.78 -16.62
N LEU A 284 -12.69 -19.34 -15.96
CA LEU A 284 -13.73 -18.56 -15.31
C LEU A 284 -13.26 -18.14 -13.91
N VAL A 285 -13.07 -16.85 -13.72
CA VAL A 285 -12.68 -16.27 -12.44
C VAL A 285 -13.90 -15.85 -11.65
N ARG A 286 -13.93 -16.20 -10.37
CA ARG A 286 -14.89 -15.72 -9.37
C ARG A 286 -14.10 -15.14 -8.23
N LEU A 287 -14.43 -13.90 -7.83
CA LEU A 287 -13.73 -13.22 -6.74
C LEU A 287 -14.75 -12.50 -5.86
N GLY A 288 -14.70 -12.75 -4.56
CA GLY A 288 -15.60 -12.18 -3.55
C GLY A 288 -15.30 -10.73 -3.16
N ILE A 289 -14.74 -9.93 -4.09
CA ILE A 289 -14.46 -8.51 -3.92
C ILE A 289 -15.23 -7.76 -5.01
N PRO A 290 -16.18 -6.86 -4.65
CA PRO A 290 -17.01 -6.16 -5.65
C PRO A 290 -16.22 -5.08 -6.40
N GLY A 291 -16.77 -4.66 -7.54
CA GLY A 291 -16.29 -3.52 -8.33
C GLY A 291 -15.34 -3.89 -9.48
N LEU A 292 -15.35 -3.07 -10.54
CA LEU A 292 -14.55 -3.29 -11.74
C LEU A 292 -13.03 -3.28 -11.47
N PHE A 293 -12.56 -2.46 -10.49
CA PHE A 293 -11.17 -2.44 -10.09
C PHE A 293 -10.68 -3.81 -9.57
N SER A 294 -11.58 -4.64 -9.02
CA SER A 294 -11.24 -6.01 -8.58
C SER A 294 -10.93 -6.92 -9.76
N VAL A 295 -11.54 -6.67 -10.92
CA VAL A 295 -11.18 -7.37 -12.17
C VAL A 295 -9.77 -6.98 -12.62
N HIS A 296 -9.43 -5.68 -12.60
CA HIS A 296 -8.07 -5.21 -12.91
C HIS A 296 -7.02 -5.81 -11.97
N ASN A 297 -7.26 -5.76 -10.64
CA ASN A 297 -6.32 -6.31 -9.65
C ASN A 297 -6.19 -7.84 -9.78
N ALA A 298 -7.29 -8.54 -10.08
CA ALA A 298 -7.25 -9.98 -10.32
C ALA A 298 -6.46 -10.33 -11.58
N LEU A 299 -6.65 -9.59 -12.70
CA LEU A 299 -5.85 -9.80 -13.92
C LEU A 299 -4.37 -9.53 -13.69
N GLY A 300 -4.02 -8.44 -12.97
CA GLY A 300 -2.64 -8.15 -12.58
C GLY A 300 -2.04 -9.30 -11.76
N ALA A 301 -2.74 -9.76 -10.73
CA ALA A 301 -2.31 -10.88 -9.90
C ALA A 301 -2.16 -12.20 -10.70
N ILE A 302 -3.10 -12.49 -11.61
CA ILE A 302 -3.01 -13.65 -12.52
C ILE A 302 -1.77 -13.52 -13.42
N SER A 303 -1.57 -12.36 -14.06
CA SER A 303 -0.42 -12.10 -14.94
C SER A 303 0.92 -12.32 -14.22
N VAL A 304 1.04 -11.82 -12.99
CA VAL A 304 2.21 -12.02 -12.13
C VAL A 304 2.41 -13.51 -11.80
N CYS A 305 1.37 -14.19 -11.31
CA CYS A 305 1.47 -15.60 -10.92
C CYS A 305 1.73 -16.52 -12.11
N MET A 306 1.15 -16.25 -13.29
CA MET A 306 1.48 -16.97 -14.52
C MET A 306 2.93 -16.77 -14.94
N SER A 307 3.50 -15.59 -14.71
CA SER A 307 4.92 -15.31 -14.95
C SER A 307 5.84 -16.07 -14.01
N LEU A 308 5.33 -16.54 -12.88
CA LEU A 308 6.01 -17.40 -11.91
C LEU A 308 5.69 -18.91 -12.11
N GLY A 309 5.00 -19.27 -13.20
CA GLY A 309 4.73 -20.66 -13.55
C GLY A 309 3.41 -21.26 -13.02
N VAL A 310 2.53 -20.46 -12.42
CA VAL A 310 1.18 -20.93 -12.05
C VAL A 310 0.28 -20.91 -13.29
N SER A 311 -0.50 -21.96 -13.53
CA SER A 311 -1.41 -22.01 -14.68
C SER A 311 -2.58 -21.02 -14.53
N LEU A 312 -3.16 -20.57 -15.65
CA LEU A 312 -4.35 -19.70 -15.65
C LEU A 312 -5.51 -20.36 -14.87
N ALA A 313 -5.71 -21.66 -15.04
CA ALA A 313 -6.77 -22.41 -14.35
C ALA A 313 -6.54 -22.43 -12.83
N ASP A 314 -5.30 -22.67 -12.39
CA ASP A 314 -4.94 -22.64 -10.96
C ASP A 314 -5.10 -21.26 -10.34
N CYS A 315 -4.73 -20.20 -11.06
CA CYS A 315 -4.96 -18.84 -10.60
C CYS A 315 -6.46 -18.56 -10.39
N ALA A 316 -7.30 -18.94 -11.36
CA ALA A 316 -8.75 -18.76 -11.29
C ALA A 316 -9.36 -19.52 -10.10
N GLU A 317 -8.97 -20.80 -9.91
CA GLU A 317 -9.44 -21.61 -8.78
C GLU A 317 -9.01 -21.04 -7.43
N ALA A 318 -7.76 -20.58 -7.31
CA ALA A 318 -7.29 -19.96 -6.07
C ALA A 318 -8.11 -18.74 -5.68
N LEU A 319 -8.43 -17.88 -6.66
CA LEU A 319 -9.17 -16.63 -6.44
C LEU A 319 -10.61 -16.84 -5.92
N GLU A 320 -11.24 -18.01 -6.18
CA GLU A 320 -12.58 -18.31 -5.65
C GLU A 320 -12.64 -18.26 -4.11
N SER A 321 -11.54 -18.59 -3.44
CA SER A 321 -11.43 -18.57 -1.98
C SER A 321 -10.68 -17.36 -1.43
N ALA A 322 -10.24 -16.44 -2.30
CA ALA A 322 -9.56 -15.24 -1.87
C ALA A 322 -10.52 -14.34 -1.08
N LYS A 323 -10.09 -14.00 0.13
CA LYS A 323 -10.82 -13.05 0.97
C LYS A 323 -10.45 -11.63 0.57
N GLY A 324 -11.37 -10.68 0.78
CA GLY A 324 -11.07 -9.25 0.68
C GLY A 324 -9.91 -8.85 1.60
N VAL A 325 -9.28 -7.75 1.27
CA VAL A 325 -8.21 -7.18 2.09
C VAL A 325 -8.81 -6.33 3.19
N LYS A 326 -8.36 -6.51 4.44
CA LYS A 326 -8.82 -5.72 5.58
C LYS A 326 -8.79 -4.22 5.24
N GLY A 327 -9.96 -3.57 5.27
CA GLY A 327 -10.11 -2.14 4.98
C GLY A 327 -9.96 -1.72 3.52
N ARG A 328 -10.13 -2.61 2.55
CA ARG A 328 -10.11 -2.31 1.11
C ARG A 328 -11.34 -2.90 0.44
N VAL A 329 -12.41 -2.11 0.35
CA VAL A 329 -13.74 -2.55 -0.12
C VAL A 329 -14.11 -3.89 0.53
N GLU A 330 -13.88 -3.96 1.82
CA GLU A 330 -14.08 -5.16 2.62
C GLU A 330 -15.57 -5.34 2.91
N LEU A 331 -16.12 -6.45 2.45
CA LEU A 331 -17.49 -6.83 2.79
C LEU A 331 -17.55 -7.41 4.20
N VAL A 332 -18.44 -6.85 5.00
CA VAL A 332 -18.71 -7.34 6.36
C VAL A 332 -20.02 -8.13 6.36
N PRO A 333 -20.09 -9.30 7.03
CA PRO A 333 -21.34 -10.06 7.15
C PRO A 333 -22.47 -9.23 7.74
N THR A 334 -23.69 -9.37 7.20
CA THR A 334 -24.92 -8.70 7.68
C THR A 334 -26.00 -9.70 8.03
N ASP A 335 -27.05 -9.25 8.71
CA ASP A 335 -28.22 -10.03 9.11
C ASP A 335 -29.43 -9.85 8.17
N GLY A 336 -29.29 -9.08 7.08
CA GLY A 336 -30.37 -8.73 6.16
C GLY A 336 -29.93 -8.67 4.69
N ASP A 337 -30.86 -8.28 3.83
CA ASP A 337 -30.63 -8.09 2.39
C ASP A 337 -30.07 -6.69 2.09
N TYR A 338 -28.99 -6.34 2.76
CA TYR A 338 -28.18 -5.15 2.55
C TYR A 338 -26.70 -5.51 2.72
N SER A 339 -25.80 -4.65 2.25
CA SER A 339 -24.35 -4.87 2.37
C SER A 339 -23.69 -3.76 3.16
N ILE A 340 -22.67 -4.13 3.96
CA ILE A 340 -21.77 -3.17 4.62
C ILE A 340 -20.37 -3.35 4.04
N VAL A 341 -19.77 -2.23 3.64
CA VAL A 341 -18.44 -2.18 3.03
C VAL A 341 -17.55 -1.26 3.87
N ILE A 342 -16.39 -1.75 4.30
CA ILE A 342 -15.37 -0.95 4.99
C ILE A 342 -14.26 -0.61 4.01
N ASP A 343 -13.87 0.69 3.95
CA ASP A 343 -12.78 1.13 3.07
C ASP A 343 -11.92 2.23 3.68
N TYR A 344 -10.65 2.25 3.32
CA TYR A 344 -9.66 3.24 3.80
C TYR A 344 -9.72 4.58 3.07
N SER A 345 -10.78 4.88 2.36
CA SER A 345 -10.96 6.10 1.58
C SER A 345 -11.09 7.33 2.47
N HIS A 346 -9.97 7.98 2.76
CA HIS A 346 -9.83 9.16 3.61
C HIS A 346 -9.35 10.41 2.84
N LYS A 347 -9.33 10.34 1.49
CA LYS A 347 -8.99 11.42 0.55
C LYS A 347 -10.14 11.64 -0.45
N PRO A 348 -10.28 12.84 -1.04
CA PRO A 348 -11.35 13.15 -2.00
C PRO A 348 -11.46 12.12 -3.14
N ASP A 349 -10.38 11.90 -3.88
CA ASP A 349 -10.37 11.00 -5.04
C ASP A 349 -10.67 9.55 -4.65
N ALA A 350 -10.16 9.09 -3.49
CA ALA A 350 -10.42 7.74 -2.99
C ALA A 350 -11.89 7.55 -2.64
N LEU A 351 -12.50 8.53 -1.96
CA LEU A 351 -13.93 8.50 -1.61
C LEU A 351 -14.81 8.52 -2.88
N GLU A 352 -14.48 9.36 -3.84
CA GLU A 352 -15.19 9.42 -5.12
C GLU A 352 -15.11 8.08 -5.85
N ASN A 353 -13.91 7.51 -5.95
CA ASN A 353 -13.68 6.25 -6.65
C ASN A 353 -14.44 5.07 -6.01
N VAL A 354 -14.43 4.96 -4.67
CA VAL A 354 -15.16 3.87 -4.00
C VAL A 354 -16.67 4.03 -4.16
N LEU A 355 -17.21 5.25 -4.05
CA LEU A 355 -18.64 5.52 -4.26
C LEU A 355 -19.08 5.21 -5.70
N LYS A 356 -18.31 5.67 -6.69
CA LYS A 356 -18.57 5.35 -8.12
C LYS A 356 -18.48 3.84 -8.39
N THR A 357 -17.59 3.15 -7.69
CA THR A 357 -17.45 1.70 -7.80
C THR A 357 -18.66 0.94 -7.23
N LEU A 358 -19.17 1.40 -6.08
CA LEU A 358 -20.32 0.74 -5.42
C LEU A 358 -21.65 1.10 -6.06
N ARG A 359 -21.78 2.27 -6.70
CA ARG A 359 -23.03 2.73 -7.31
C ARG A 359 -23.65 1.74 -8.30
N PRO A 360 -22.92 1.18 -9.30
CA PRO A 360 -23.50 0.24 -10.26
C PRO A 360 -23.99 -1.07 -9.66
N VAL A 361 -23.46 -1.47 -8.50
CA VAL A 361 -23.80 -2.73 -7.83
C VAL A 361 -24.84 -2.55 -6.72
N THR A 362 -25.23 -1.31 -6.41
CA THR A 362 -26.22 -0.95 -5.38
C THR A 362 -27.61 -0.98 -5.99
N LYS A 363 -28.50 -1.83 -5.47
CA LYS A 363 -29.90 -1.93 -5.91
C LYS A 363 -30.82 -0.96 -5.18
N GLY A 364 -30.54 -0.71 -3.89
CA GLY A 364 -31.23 0.25 -3.04
C GLY A 364 -30.46 1.57 -2.95
N ARG A 365 -30.35 2.11 -1.73
CA ARG A 365 -29.59 3.35 -1.47
C ARG A 365 -28.10 3.03 -1.29
N LEU A 366 -27.24 3.89 -1.84
CA LEU A 366 -25.84 3.96 -1.47
C LEU A 366 -25.69 4.97 -0.31
N ILE A 367 -25.33 4.48 0.87
CA ILE A 367 -25.20 5.27 2.09
C ILE A 367 -23.70 5.45 2.37
N ALA A 368 -23.24 6.70 2.40
CA ALA A 368 -21.84 7.03 2.70
C ALA A 368 -21.71 7.51 4.15
N LEU A 369 -21.03 6.72 5.01
CA LEU A 369 -20.67 7.10 6.37
C LEU A 369 -19.19 7.40 6.43
N PHE A 370 -18.81 8.65 6.76
CA PHE A 370 -17.42 9.04 6.84
C PHE A 370 -17.18 10.26 7.75
N GLY A 371 -15.93 10.45 8.10
CA GLY A 371 -15.39 11.62 8.77
C GLY A 371 -14.04 12.02 8.19
N CYS A 372 -13.43 13.07 8.75
CA CYS A 372 -12.08 13.50 8.41
C CYS A 372 -11.21 13.57 9.65
N GLY A 373 -9.90 13.31 9.48
CA GLY A 373 -8.94 13.43 10.58
C GLY A 373 -8.64 14.89 10.95
N GLY A 374 -8.48 15.15 12.24
CA GLY A 374 -7.92 16.38 12.78
C GLY A 374 -6.40 16.46 12.59
N ASP A 375 -5.82 17.66 12.73
CA ASP A 375 -4.40 17.96 12.53
C ASP A 375 -3.89 17.50 11.16
N ARG A 376 -4.76 17.65 10.14
CA ARG A 376 -4.51 17.28 8.74
C ARG A 376 -5.05 18.38 7.82
N ASP A 377 -4.85 18.18 6.51
CA ASP A 377 -5.36 19.09 5.49
C ASP A 377 -6.86 19.36 5.67
N LYS A 378 -7.20 20.62 6.03
CA LYS A 378 -8.57 21.07 6.23
C LYS A 378 -9.29 21.31 4.89
N ALA A 379 -8.55 21.67 3.83
CA ALA A 379 -9.14 22.00 2.53
C ALA A 379 -9.88 20.80 1.91
N LYS A 380 -9.48 19.57 2.21
CA LYS A 380 -10.17 18.37 1.72
C LYS A 380 -11.56 18.15 2.34
N ARG A 381 -11.86 18.70 3.54
CA ARG A 381 -13.09 18.43 4.30
C ARG A 381 -14.36 18.80 3.51
N PRO A 382 -14.52 20.05 3.05
CA PRO A 382 -15.69 20.41 2.25
C PRO A 382 -15.71 19.71 0.88
N ILE A 383 -14.55 19.40 0.30
CA ILE A 383 -14.47 18.67 -0.97
C ILE A 383 -15.03 17.25 -0.81
N MET A 384 -14.64 16.54 0.26
CA MET A 384 -15.17 15.21 0.56
C MET A 384 -16.67 15.24 0.86
N GLY A 385 -17.16 16.27 1.54
CA GLY A 385 -18.59 16.50 1.77
C GLY A 385 -19.37 16.63 0.45
N ALA A 386 -18.86 17.45 -0.47
CA ALA A 386 -19.46 17.61 -1.80
C ALA A 386 -19.45 16.30 -2.61
N ILE A 387 -18.33 15.60 -2.65
CA ILE A 387 -18.17 14.33 -3.35
C ILE A 387 -19.16 13.27 -2.82
N ALA A 388 -19.26 13.14 -1.50
CA ALA A 388 -20.20 12.20 -0.88
C ALA A 388 -21.65 12.52 -1.27
N ALA A 389 -22.02 13.82 -1.22
CA ALA A 389 -23.35 14.25 -1.59
C ALA A 389 -23.68 14.09 -3.09
N ASP A 390 -22.69 14.14 -3.97
CA ASP A 390 -22.89 13.94 -5.41
C ASP A 390 -23.00 12.47 -5.81
N ASN A 391 -22.46 11.55 -5.02
CA ASN A 391 -22.35 10.13 -5.40
C ASN A 391 -23.14 9.17 -4.51
N ALA A 392 -23.70 9.62 -3.38
CA ALA A 392 -24.49 8.81 -2.46
C ALA A 392 -25.96 9.28 -2.39
N ASP A 393 -26.87 8.39 -1.97
CA ASP A 393 -28.29 8.70 -1.74
C ASP A 393 -28.55 9.22 -0.33
N LEU A 394 -27.65 8.91 0.62
CA LEU A 394 -27.66 9.40 1.99
C LEU A 394 -26.22 9.53 2.48
N VAL A 395 -25.92 10.65 3.12
CA VAL A 395 -24.59 10.88 3.74
C VAL A 395 -24.73 10.96 5.25
N ILE A 396 -23.92 10.15 5.96
CA ILE A 396 -23.79 10.20 7.41
C ILE A 396 -22.42 10.78 7.72
N VAL A 397 -22.39 11.99 8.29
CA VAL A 397 -21.15 12.66 8.68
C VAL A 397 -20.89 12.40 10.17
N THR A 398 -19.70 11.90 10.48
CA THR A 398 -19.32 11.48 11.83
C THR A 398 -17.85 11.83 12.12
N SER A 399 -17.39 11.54 13.34
CA SER A 399 -15.97 11.66 13.71
C SER A 399 -15.13 10.55 13.07
N ASP A 400 -13.87 10.87 12.81
CA ASP A 400 -12.82 9.91 12.45
C ASP A 400 -11.76 9.89 13.57
N ASN A 401 -10.53 10.33 13.33
CA ASN A 401 -9.50 10.59 14.33
C ASN A 401 -9.44 12.11 14.60
N PRO A 402 -10.18 12.67 15.56
CA PRO A 402 -10.21 14.12 15.78
C PRO A 402 -8.85 14.67 16.25
N ARG A 403 -8.02 13.87 16.88
CA ARG A 403 -6.75 14.28 17.48
C ARG A 403 -6.95 15.46 18.42
N THR A 404 -6.24 16.58 18.20
CA THR A 404 -6.33 17.77 19.07
C THR A 404 -7.43 18.76 18.65
N GLU A 405 -8.14 18.50 17.53
CA GLU A 405 -9.27 19.33 17.09
C GLU A 405 -10.61 18.86 17.67
N GLU A 406 -11.55 19.77 17.85
CA GLU A 406 -12.92 19.46 18.25
C GLU A 406 -13.64 18.73 17.10
N PRO A 407 -14.20 17.54 17.32
CA PRO A 407 -14.81 16.74 16.26
C PRO A 407 -15.98 17.44 15.56
N GLU A 408 -16.78 18.23 16.30
CA GLU A 408 -17.91 19.01 15.76
C GLU A 408 -17.45 20.08 14.76
N GLU A 409 -16.27 20.68 14.98
CA GLU A 409 -15.70 21.65 14.04
C GLU A 409 -15.30 20.99 12.72
N ILE A 410 -14.69 19.82 12.79
CA ILE A 410 -14.34 19.02 11.61
C ILE A 410 -15.61 18.65 10.83
N ILE A 411 -16.64 18.18 11.52
CA ILE A 411 -17.93 17.82 10.93
C ILE A 411 -18.58 19.04 10.27
N ARG A 412 -18.54 20.21 10.91
CA ARG A 412 -19.08 21.45 10.35
C ARG A 412 -18.41 21.80 9.02
N GLU A 413 -17.08 21.69 8.93
CA GLU A 413 -16.34 21.96 7.69
C GLU A 413 -16.70 20.95 6.58
N ILE A 414 -16.94 19.68 6.90
CA ILE A 414 -17.44 18.68 5.93
C ILE A 414 -18.83 19.09 5.42
N VAL A 415 -19.75 19.42 6.34
CA VAL A 415 -21.14 19.77 6.03
C VAL A 415 -21.23 21.06 5.22
N GLU A 416 -20.26 21.97 5.36
CA GLU A 416 -20.16 23.19 4.53
C GLU A 416 -20.12 22.85 3.03
N GLY A 417 -19.37 21.81 2.64
CA GLY A 417 -19.31 21.35 1.24
C GLY A 417 -20.64 20.80 0.71
N MET A 418 -21.58 20.51 1.60
CA MET A 418 -22.90 19.96 1.25
C MET A 418 -24.02 21.01 1.19
N LYS A 419 -23.75 22.29 1.45
CA LYS A 419 -24.78 23.33 1.57
C LYS A 419 -25.72 23.44 0.37
N ASN A 420 -25.17 23.30 -0.84
CA ASN A 420 -25.93 23.45 -2.08
C ASN A 420 -26.34 22.10 -2.69
N LYS A 421 -26.27 21.01 -1.93
CA LYS A 421 -26.62 19.67 -2.38
C LYS A 421 -27.99 19.26 -1.83
N ARG A 422 -28.74 18.52 -2.66
CA ARG A 422 -30.09 18.03 -2.29
C ARG A 422 -30.04 16.69 -1.53
N THR A 423 -28.91 16.02 -1.52
CA THR A 423 -28.73 14.71 -0.90
C THR A 423 -29.01 14.78 0.60
N PRO A 424 -29.89 13.96 1.13
CA PRO A 424 -30.15 13.86 2.57
C PRO A 424 -28.86 13.63 3.35
N LYS A 425 -28.72 14.30 4.48
CA LYS A 425 -27.59 14.10 5.40
C LYS A 425 -28.04 13.91 6.83
N LYS A 426 -27.31 13.07 7.55
CA LYS A 426 -27.42 12.85 8.97
C LYS A 426 -26.07 13.22 9.60
N VAL A 427 -26.08 13.93 10.71
CA VAL A 427 -24.88 14.23 11.50
C VAL A 427 -25.01 13.50 12.83
N ILE A 428 -24.03 12.64 13.12
CA ILE A 428 -23.91 11.92 14.40
C ILE A 428 -22.43 11.94 14.75
N CYS A 429 -22.04 12.68 15.79
CA CYS A 429 -20.64 12.88 16.13
C CYS A 429 -19.96 11.57 16.53
N ASP A 430 -20.58 10.79 17.40
CA ASP A 430 -20.07 9.48 17.79
C ASP A 430 -20.15 8.49 16.63
N ARG A 431 -18.99 7.92 16.25
CA ARG A 431 -18.90 7.01 15.10
C ARG A 431 -19.58 5.66 15.37
N VAL A 432 -19.57 5.19 16.61
CA VAL A 432 -20.23 3.93 16.98
C VAL A 432 -21.74 4.09 16.85
N GLU A 433 -22.29 5.19 17.38
CA GLU A 433 -23.71 5.53 17.22
C GLU A 433 -24.10 5.74 15.76
N ALA A 434 -23.23 6.35 14.95
CA ALA A 434 -23.45 6.55 13.53
C ALA A 434 -23.55 5.21 12.77
N ILE A 435 -22.69 4.24 13.07
CA ILE A 435 -22.73 2.89 12.50
C ILE A 435 -24.01 2.16 12.94
N HIS A 436 -24.36 2.18 14.21
CA HIS A 436 -25.60 1.59 14.71
C HIS A 436 -26.82 2.17 13.99
N TRP A 437 -26.88 3.50 13.88
CA TRP A 437 -27.98 4.18 13.19
C TRP A 437 -28.08 3.77 11.73
N ALA A 438 -26.94 3.66 11.03
CA ALA A 438 -26.90 3.23 9.63
C ALA A 438 -27.46 1.82 9.45
N ILE A 439 -27.11 0.89 10.34
CA ILE A 439 -27.57 -0.50 10.34
C ILE A 439 -29.09 -0.57 10.64
N ASP A 440 -29.57 0.18 11.62
CA ASP A 440 -31.00 0.17 12.02
C ASP A 440 -31.92 0.79 10.97
N ASN A 441 -31.39 1.66 10.11
CA ASN A 441 -32.14 2.32 9.04
C ASN A 441 -31.85 1.73 7.64
N ALA A 442 -31.12 0.60 7.57
CA ALA A 442 -30.86 -0.10 6.32
C ALA A 442 -32.12 -0.74 5.76
N ALA A 443 -32.31 -0.64 4.44
CA ALA A 443 -33.37 -1.29 3.71
C ALA A 443 -32.80 -2.35 2.74
N SER A 444 -33.69 -3.22 2.23
CA SER A 444 -33.29 -4.23 1.24
C SER A 444 -32.60 -3.60 0.03
N GLY A 445 -31.46 -4.15 -0.36
CA GLY A 445 -30.64 -3.70 -1.48
C GLY A 445 -29.73 -2.50 -1.19
N ASP A 446 -29.74 -1.94 0.03
CA ASP A 446 -28.86 -0.85 0.41
C ASP A 446 -27.40 -1.31 0.49
N VAL A 447 -26.49 -0.40 0.20
CA VAL A 447 -25.06 -0.54 0.46
C VAL A 447 -24.61 0.57 1.39
N ILE A 448 -24.08 0.20 2.56
CA ILE A 448 -23.52 1.12 3.55
C ILE A 448 -22.00 1.10 3.40
N LEU A 449 -21.41 2.22 3.00
CA LEU A 449 -19.97 2.40 2.96
C LEU A 449 -19.50 3.07 4.27
N LEU A 450 -18.66 2.36 5.03
CA LEU A 450 -17.92 2.91 6.17
C LEU A 450 -16.54 3.33 5.66
N ALA A 451 -16.36 4.63 5.36
CA ALA A 451 -15.15 5.15 4.75
C ALA A 451 -14.25 5.89 5.77
N GLY A 452 -12.94 5.79 5.55
CA GLY A 452 -11.91 6.51 6.28
C GLY A 452 -10.99 5.61 7.11
N LYS A 453 -11.55 4.76 7.95
CA LYS A 453 -10.83 3.90 8.89
C LYS A 453 -10.15 2.70 8.23
N GLY A 454 -10.86 2.01 7.36
CA GLY A 454 -10.33 0.85 6.67
C GLY A 454 -9.78 -0.22 7.62
N HIS A 455 -8.47 -0.43 7.62
CA HIS A 455 -7.80 -1.43 8.45
C HIS A 455 -7.52 -0.97 9.89
N GLU A 456 -7.69 0.32 10.19
CA GLU A 456 -7.48 0.86 11.55
C GLU A 456 -8.46 0.23 12.54
N ASP A 457 -7.96 -0.13 13.71
CA ASP A 457 -8.70 -0.69 14.83
C ASP A 457 -8.69 0.24 16.05
N TYR A 458 -8.48 1.54 15.78
CA TYR A 458 -8.39 2.57 16.82
C TYR A 458 -8.98 3.90 16.37
N GLN A 459 -9.34 4.73 17.35
CA GLN A 459 -9.60 6.16 17.17
C GLN A 459 -8.58 6.97 17.98
N VAL A 460 -8.06 8.05 17.41
CA VAL A 460 -7.13 8.96 18.08
C VAL A 460 -7.89 10.18 18.59
N VAL A 461 -7.95 10.34 19.92
CA VAL A 461 -8.53 11.50 20.61
C VAL A 461 -7.42 12.16 21.41
N GLY A 462 -7.17 13.44 21.19
CA GLY A 462 -5.95 14.09 21.68
C GLY A 462 -4.71 13.40 21.10
N HIS A 463 -3.91 12.85 22.00
CA HIS A 463 -2.70 12.06 21.67
C HIS A 463 -2.85 10.57 21.97
N GLU A 464 -4.01 10.13 22.42
CA GLU A 464 -4.26 8.75 22.85
C GLU A 464 -4.99 7.95 21.77
N LYS A 465 -4.64 6.67 21.66
CA LYS A 465 -5.32 5.71 20.79
C LYS A 465 -6.30 4.91 21.63
N HIS A 466 -7.57 4.97 21.28
CA HIS A 466 -8.65 4.16 21.87
C HIS A 466 -9.03 3.06 20.90
N HIS A 467 -9.23 1.85 21.39
CA HIS A 467 -9.66 0.72 20.55
C HIS A 467 -11.02 1.01 19.90
N MET A 468 -11.12 0.85 18.58
CA MET A 468 -12.34 1.02 17.80
C MET A 468 -12.19 0.29 16.45
N ASP A 469 -12.57 -0.97 16.38
CA ASP A 469 -12.66 -1.72 15.13
C ASP A 469 -14.11 -1.74 14.61
N GLU A 470 -14.33 -1.20 13.42
CA GLU A 470 -15.66 -1.11 12.81
C GLU A 470 -16.29 -2.49 12.57
N ARG A 471 -15.49 -3.54 12.39
CA ARG A 471 -15.97 -4.93 12.23
C ARG A 471 -16.58 -5.46 13.51
N GLU A 472 -15.92 -5.20 14.63
CA GLU A 472 -16.39 -5.59 15.95
C GLU A 472 -17.68 -4.84 16.28
N ILE A 473 -17.73 -3.52 16.04
CA ILE A 473 -18.91 -2.68 16.24
C ILE A 473 -20.11 -3.21 15.44
N VAL A 474 -19.90 -3.52 14.16
CA VAL A 474 -20.95 -4.08 13.31
C VAL A 474 -21.41 -5.45 13.85
N ALA A 475 -20.48 -6.36 14.14
CA ALA A 475 -20.79 -7.71 14.61
C ALA A 475 -21.55 -7.70 15.93
N GLU A 476 -21.10 -6.90 16.91
CA GLU A 476 -21.76 -6.76 18.22
C GLU A 476 -23.17 -6.18 18.12
N TRP A 477 -23.35 -5.16 17.22
CA TRP A 477 -24.68 -4.57 17.04
C TRP A 477 -25.66 -5.53 16.39
N LEU A 478 -25.23 -6.27 15.37
CA LEU A 478 -26.06 -7.29 14.73
C LEU A 478 -26.45 -8.42 15.70
N GLU A 479 -25.56 -8.80 16.61
CA GLU A 479 -25.85 -9.80 17.63
C GLU A 479 -26.87 -9.27 18.65
N LYS A 480 -26.73 -8.04 19.13
CA LYS A 480 -27.70 -7.38 20.00
C LYS A 480 -29.10 -7.31 19.36
N ARG A 481 -29.19 -6.99 18.05
CA ARG A 481 -30.47 -6.95 17.31
C ARG A 481 -31.16 -8.32 17.29
N LYS A 482 -30.43 -9.41 17.07
CA LYS A 482 -31.00 -10.78 17.12
C LYS A 482 -31.62 -11.13 18.46
N HIS A 483 -31.02 -10.64 19.55
CA HIS A 483 -31.54 -10.86 20.90
C HIS A 483 -32.73 -9.96 21.26
N ALA A 484 -32.85 -8.79 20.66
CA ALA A 484 -33.96 -7.85 20.89
C ALA A 484 -35.24 -8.24 20.14
N VAL A 485 -35.15 -9.09 19.12
CA VAL A 485 -36.29 -9.57 18.29
C VAL A 485 -36.87 -10.90 18.85
N LYS A 486 -36.22 -11.53 19.83
CA LYS A 486 -36.71 -12.69 20.58
C LYS A 486 -37.42 -12.25 21.82
#